data_9b3aaccec82775ee4bb16787ee70ceb3
#
_entry.id   9b3aaccec82775ee4bb16787ee70ceb3
#
_cell.length_a   1.000
_cell.length_b   1.000
_cell.length_c   1.000
_cell.angle_alpha   90.00
_cell.angle_beta   90.00
_cell.angle_gamma   90.00
#
_symmetry.space_group_name_H-M   'P 1'
#
loop_
_entity.id
_entity.type
_entity.pdbx_description
1 polymer ?
#
loop_
_entity_poly.entity_id
_entity_poly.type
_entity_poly.pdbx_seq_one_letter_code
_entity_poly.pdbx_strand_id
1 'polypeptide(L)'
;YSYNDDALMDLYAATGDFAKAYKKAQEAFDKNFNLEYQAKMAIYQYERDTDKQTKKIDKDSLKQVIANFEKSAVKLNNALYLNYYGYLLIDHDIDAKKGIELVNRALELEPGSVFYLDSLAWGYYKLGECKRADEIMRQVLHDEEFVNSPEGKEHINSIKECLKKGKK
;
A
#
# COMPACT_ATOMS: atom_id res chain seq x y z
N TYR A 1 -22.55 6.94 11.24
CA TYR A 1 -21.42 7.51 11.99
C TYR A 1 -21.33 9.00 11.68
N SER A 2 -20.96 9.81 12.63
CA SER A 2 -21.03 11.25 12.45
C SER A 2 -19.81 11.82 11.73
N TYR A 3 -19.99 12.99 11.09
CA TYR A 3 -18.89 13.75 10.48
C TYR A 3 -17.74 14.00 11.48
N ASN A 4 -18.07 14.25 12.75
CA ASN A 4 -17.06 14.46 13.81
C ASN A 4 -16.22 13.21 14.06
N ASP A 5 -16.78 12.02 13.94
CA ASP A 5 -16.04 10.77 14.12
C ASP A 5 -15.08 10.52 12.97
N ASP A 6 -15.47 10.80 11.72
CA ASP A 6 -14.59 10.72 10.56
C ASP A 6 -13.44 11.73 10.67
N ALA A 7 -13.74 12.96 11.03
CA ALA A 7 -12.72 13.99 11.24
C ALA A 7 -11.76 13.60 12.37
N LEU A 8 -12.25 12.95 13.42
CA LEU A 8 -11.42 12.49 14.53
C LEU A 8 -10.50 11.34 14.12
N MET A 9 -11.00 10.38 13.32
CA MET A 9 -10.16 9.33 12.74
C MET A 9 -9.01 9.91 11.92
N ASP A 10 -9.33 10.86 11.05
CA ASP A 10 -8.35 11.53 10.19
C ASP A 10 -7.30 12.28 11.02
N LEU A 11 -7.73 12.96 12.10
CA LEU A 11 -6.82 13.64 13.01
C LEU A 11 -5.88 12.68 13.72
N TYR A 12 -6.39 11.57 14.24
CA TYR A 12 -5.56 10.54 14.88
C TYR A 12 -4.54 9.97 13.90
N ALA A 13 -4.96 9.67 12.67
CA ALA A 13 -4.05 9.18 11.64
C ALA A 13 -2.97 10.22 11.28
N ALA A 14 -3.37 11.48 11.11
CA ALA A 14 -2.45 12.58 10.77
C ALA A 14 -1.41 12.83 11.88
N THR A 15 -1.76 12.61 13.14
CA THR A 15 -0.86 12.76 14.28
C THR A 15 -0.09 11.48 14.64
N GLY A 16 -0.29 10.40 13.88
CA GLY A 16 0.39 9.14 14.09
C GLY A 16 -0.19 8.26 15.21
N ASP A 17 -1.35 8.63 15.76
CA ASP A 17 -2.04 7.82 16.77
C ASP A 17 -2.94 6.77 16.11
N PHE A 18 -2.31 5.79 15.48
CA PHE A 18 -3.03 4.75 14.74
C PHE A 18 -3.80 3.79 15.64
N ALA A 19 -3.43 3.67 16.91
CA ALA A 19 -4.21 2.86 17.87
C ALA A 19 -5.60 3.48 18.09
N LYS A 20 -5.69 4.81 18.28
CA LYS A 20 -6.96 5.50 18.42
C LYS A 20 -7.73 5.55 17.10
N ALA A 21 -7.04 5.76 15.98
CA ALA A 21 -7.66 5.74 14.65
C ALA A 21 -8.30 4.36 14.38
N TYR A 22 -7.60 3.29 14.65
CA TYR A 22 -8.10 1.92 14.51
C TYR A 22 -9.36 1.68 15.36
N LYS A 23 -9.30 2.07 16.62
CA LYS A 23 -10.43 1.89 17.55
C LYS A 23 -11.69 2.60 17.04
N LYS A 24 -11.55 3.82 16.55
CA LYS A 24 -12.65 4.60 15.98
C LYS A 24 -13.21 3.94 14.71
N ALA A 25 -12.36 3.46 13.83
CA ALA A 25 -12.78 2.77 12.62
C ALA A 25 -13.50 1.46 12.95
N GLN A 26 -13.03 0.70 13.92
CA GLN A 26 -13.66 -0.52 14.40
C GLN A 26 -15.05 -0.24 14.98
N GLU A 27 -15.19 0.75 15.85
CA GLU A 27 -16.47 1.15 16.43
C GLU A 27 -17.47 1.54 15.32
N ALA A 28 -17.01 2.28 14.31
CA ALA A 28 -17.83 2.68 13.19
C ALA A 28 -18.28 1.47 12.34
N PHE A 29 -17.36 0.57 12.07
CA PHE A 29 -17.65 -0.65 11.32
C PHE A 29 -18.63 -1.56 12.06
N ASP A 30 -18.45 -1.74 13.36
CA ASP A 30 -19.34 -2.58 14.18
C ASP A 30 -20.77 -2.05 14.22
N LYS A 31 -20.96 -0.74 14.07
CA LYS A 31 -22.29 -0.12 14.08
C LYS A 31 -23.04 -0.26 12.76
N ASN A 32 -22.37 -0.10 11.63
CA ASN A 32 -23.05 0.03 10.34
C ASN A 32 -22.50 -0.85 9.22
N PHE A 33 -21.47 -1.66 9.49
CA PHE A 33 -20.84 -2.59 8.54
C PHE A 33 -20.39 -1.94 7.22
N ASN A 34 -20.10 -0.64 7.25
CA ASN A 34 -19.59 0.07 6.08
C ASN A 34 -18.16 -0.40 5.76
N LEU A 35 -17.98 -0.94 4.56
CA LEU A 35 -16.69 -1.49 4.11
C LEU A 35 -15.56 -0.47 4.09
N GLU A 36 -15.85 0.82 3.96
CA GLU A 36 -14.83 1.86 4.04
C GLU A 36 -14.15 1.88 5.41
N TYR A 37 -14.88 1.69 6.49
CA TYR A 37 -14.30 1.58 7.82
C TYR A 37 -13.49 0.30 7.98
N GLN A 38 -13.90 -0.79 7.34
CA GLN A 38 -13.11 -2.02 7.36
C GLN A 38 -11.76 -1.84 6.62
N ALA A 39 -11.74 -1.14 5.50
CA ALA A 39 -10.51 -0.80 4.80
C ALA A 39 -9.62 0.13 5.63
N LYS A 40 -10.21 1.12 6.31
CA LYS A 40 -9.48 1.99 7.24
C LYS A 40 -8.90 1.23 8.42
N MET A 41 -9.62 0.27 8.97
CA MET A 41 -9.09 -0.63 10.01
C MET A 41 -7.83 -1.34 9.54
N ALA A 42 -7.84 -1.85 8.32
CA ALA A 42 -6.66 -2.53 7.76
C ALA A 42 -5.46 -1.58 7.69
N ILE A 43 -5.63 -0.38 7.18
CA ILE A 43 -4.57 0.64 7.10
C ILE A 43 -4.04 0.99 8.49
N TYR A 44 -4.93 1.33 9.41
CA TYR A 44 -4.54 1.78 10.75
C TYR A 44 -3.87 0.67 11.56
N GLN A 45 -4.33 -0.56 11.41
CA GLN A 45 -3.66 -1.71 12.03
C GLN A 45 -2.25 -1.91 11.47
N TYR A 46 -2.10 -1.82 10.15
CA TYR A 46 -0.78 -1.94 9.52
C TYR A 46 0.19 -0.88 10.02
N GLU A 47 -0.26 0.37 10.04
CA GLU A 47 0.56 1.50 10.52
C GLU A 47 0.88 1.39 12.02
N ARG A 48 -0.07 0.94 12.82
CA ARG A 48 0.11 0.74 14.27
C ARG A 48 1.11 -0.36 14.58
N ASP A 49 1.01 -1.49 13.87
CA ASP A 49 1.72 -2.72 14.21
C ASP A 49 3.06 -2.87 13.49
N THR A 50 3.34 -2.03 12.49
CA THR A 50 4.60 -2.02 11.77
C THR A 50 5.62 -1.17 12.52
N ASP A 51 6.79 -1.75 12.82
CA ASP A 51 7.90 -1.02 13.40
C ASP A 51 8.45 -0.01 12.39
N LYS A 52 8.52 1.26 12.79
CA LYS A 52 8.92 2.35 11.90
C LYS A 52 10.39 2.32 11.49
N GLN A 53 11.25 1.74 12.32
CA GLN A 53 12.68 1.67 12.04
C GLN A 53 13.02 0.43 11.21
N THR A 54 12.52 -0.74 11.62
CA THR A 54 12.83 -2.02 10.97
C THR A 54 11.90 -2.36 9.82
N LYS A 55 10.73 -1.69 9.73
CA LYS A 55 9.66 -1.97 8.75
C LYS A 55 9.06 -3.38 8.87
N LYS A 56 9.24 -4.00 10.03
CA LYS A 56 8.71 -5.34 10.30
C LYS A 56 7.35 -5.28 10.98
N ILE A 57 6.51 -6.22 10.63
CA ILE A 57 5.20 -6.44 11.24
C ILE A 57 5.08 -7.92 11.64
N ASP A 58 4.40 -8.17 12.74
CA ASP A 58 4.07 -9.52 13.18
C ASP A 58 3.18 -10.24 12.15
N LYS A 59 3.42 -11.54 11.96
CA LYS A 59 2.70 -12.35 10.97
C LYS A 59 1.20 -12.41 11.20
N ASP A 60 0.76 -12.51 12.45
CA ASP A 60 -0.66 -12.58 12.77
C ASP A 60 -1.35 -11.25 12.52
N SER A 61 -0.69 -10.13 12.87
CA SER A 61 -1.18 -8.79 12.52
C SER A 61 -1.30 -8.61 11.01
N LEU A 62 -0.30 -9.02 10.24
CA LEU A 62 -0.33 -8.92 8.79
C LEU A 62 -1.47 -9.74 8.17
N LYS A 63 -1.72 -10.96 8.69
CA LYS A 63 -2.86 -11.78 8.25
C LYS A 63 -4.19 -11.09 8.47
N GLN A 64 -4.37 -10.44 9.62
CA GLN A 64 -5.59 -9.70 9.93
C GLN A 64 -5.78 -8.51 9.00
N VAL A 65 -4.70 -7.77 8.74
CA VAL A 65 -4.70 -6.64 7.79
C VAL A 65 -5.14 -7.10 6.41
N ILE A 66 -4.51 -8.16 5.88
CA ILE A 66 -4.83 -8.73 4.58
C ILE A 66 -6.29 -9.21 4.52
N ALA A 67 -6.77 -9.89 5.56
CA ALA A 67 -8.15 -10.37 5.62
C ALA A 67 -9.17 -9.22 5.55
N ASN A 68 -8.91 -8.11 6.27
CA ASN A 68 -9.78 -6.94 6.22
C ASN A 68 -9.77 -6.26 4.84
N PHE A 69 -8.61 -6.15 4.20
CA PHE A 69 -8.53 -5.63 2.84
C PHE A 69 -9.24 -6.53 1.83
N GLU A 70 -9.08 -7.84 1.93
CA GLU A 70 -9.73 -8.78 1.01
C GLU A 70 -11.26 -8.66 1.06
N LYS A 71 -11.82 -8.43 2.23
CA LYS A 71 -13.27 -8.26 2.40
C LYS A 71 -13.77 -6.88 1.98
N SER A 72 -12.93 -5.87 1.88
CA SER A 72 -13.34 -4.48 1.68
C SER A 72 -12.79 -3.85 0.40
N ALA A 73 -11.49 -3.81 0.22
CA ALA A 73 -10.83 -3.03 -0.83
C ALA A 73 -11.28 -3.40 -2.24
N VAL A 74 -11.47 -4.70 -2.52
CA VAL A 74 -11.87 -5.18 -3.85
C VAL A 74 -13.28 -4.71 -4.21
N LYS A 75 -14.18 -4.69 -3.22
CA LYS A 75 -15.58 -4.28 -3.41
C LYS A 75 -15.74 -2.77 -3.51
N LEU A 76 -14.93 -2.02 -2.77
CA LEU A 76 -15.00 -0.56 -2.76
C LEU A 76 -14.54 0.08 -4.07
N ASN A 77 -13.68 -0.59 -4.81
CA ASN A 77 -13.09 -0.08 -6.06
C ASN A 77 -12.53 1.35 -5.90
N ASN A 78 -11.86 1.60 -4.80
CA ASN A 78 -11.19 2.86 -4.50
C ASN A 78 -9.70 2.70 -4.76
N ALA A 79 -9.13 3.62 -5.55
CA ALA A 79 -7.74 3.53 -5.98
C ALA A 79 -6.74 3.44 -4.82
N LEU A 80 -6.94 4.24 -3.78
CA LEU A 80 -6.05 4.24 -2.61
C LEU A 80 -6.02 2.87 -1.93
N TYR A 81 -7.19 2.29 -1.65
CA TYR A 81 -7.28 1.00 -0.97
C TYR A 81 -6.79 -0.16 -1.84
N LEU A 82 -7.08 -0.12 -3.13
CA LEU A 82 -6.59 -1.11 -4.09
C LEU A 82 -5.06 -1.11 -4.16
N ASN A 83 -4.46 0.07 -4.25
CA ASN A 83 -3.00 0.19 -4.27
C ASN A 83 -2.39 -0.22 -2.94
N TYR A 84 -2.95 0.22 -1.82
CA TYR A 84 -2.43 -0.12 -0.51
C TYR A 84 -2.41 -1.64 -0.30
N TYR A 85 -3.54 -2.29 -0.57
CA TYR A 85 -3.65 -3.74 -0.49
C TYR A 85 -2.69 -4.44 -1.46
N GLY A 86 -2.68 -4.01 -2.71
CA GLY A 86 -1.79 -4.58 -3.73
C GLY A 86 -0.32 -4.44 -3.36
N TYR A 87 0.08 -3.27 -2.86
CA TYR A 87 1.45 -3.04 -2.42
C TYR A 87 1.87 -3.96 -1.26
N LEU A 88 1.00 -4.18 -0.28
CA LEU A 88 1.31 -5.10 0.82
C LEU A 88 1.53 -6.54 0.34
N LEU A 89 0.71 -7.01 -0.60
CA LEU A 89 0.89 -8.33 -1.18
C LEU A 89 2.22 -8.46 -1.93
N ILE A 90 2.66 -7.40 -2.57
CA ILE A 90 3.93 -7.34 -3.30
C ILE A 90 5.10 -7.26 -2.32
N ASP A 91 5.09 -6.28 -1.44
CA ASP A 91 6.24 -5.95 -0.59
C ASP A 91 6.55 -7.06 0.43
N HIS A 92 5.53 -7.70 0.95
CA HIS A 92 5.67 -8.80 1.91
C HIS A 92 5.78 -10.19 1.25
N ASP A 93 5.97 -10.24 -0.07
CA ASP A 93 6.14 -11.49 -0.82
C ASP A 93 4.99 -12.50 -0.62
N ILE A 94 3.76 -11.99 -0.46
CA ILE A 94 2.56 -12.82 -0.26
C ILE A 94 2.01 -13.30 -1.60
N ASP A 95 1.73 -12.37 -2.51
CA ASP A 95 1.21 -12.67 -3.85
C ASP A 95 1.45 -11.47 -4.77
N ALA A 96 2.63 -11.44 -5.38
CA ALA A 96 3.01 -10.33 -6.26
C ALA A 96 2.11 -10.21 -7.49
N LYS A 97 1.63 -11.33 -8.05
CA LYS A 97 0.74 -11.31 -9.23
C LYS A 97 -0.61 -10.67 -8.90
N LYS A 98 -1.24 -11.10 -7.81
CA LYS A 98 -2.49 -10.50 -7.34
C LYS A 98 -2.29 -9.03 -6.98
N GLY A 99 -1.17 -8.70 -6.35
CA GLY A 99 -0.82 -7.32 -6.02
C GLY A 99 -0.73 -6.44 -7.26
N ILE A 100 -0.10 -6.92 -8.32
CA ILE A 100 -0.01 -6.21 -9.61
C ILE A 100 -1.40 -5.99 -10.22
N GLU A 101 -2.28 -7.00 -10.19
CA GLU A 101 -3.66 -6.85 -10.68
C GLU A 101 -4.42 -5.74 -9.95
N LEU A 102 -4.29 -5.70 -8.62
CA LEU A 102 -4.93 -4.67 -7.79
C LEU A 102 -4.37 -3.27 -8.06
N VAL A 103 -3.06 -3.15 -8.20
CA VAL A 103 -2.41 -1.88 -8.53
C VAL A 103 -2.81 -1.40 -9.93
N ASN A 104 -2.92 -2.31 -10.89
CA ASN A 104 -3.41 -1.96 -12.24
C ASN A 104 -4.85 -1.42 -12.20
N ARG A 105 -5.72 -1.99 -11.36
CA ARG A 105 -7.07 -1.43 -11.15
C ARG A 105 -7.01 -0.01 -10.56
N ALA A 106 -6.09 0.22 -9.63
CA ALA A 106 -5.88 1.57 -9.08
C ALA A 106 -5.43 2.55 -10.18
N LEU A 107 -4.53 2.13 -11.07
CA LEU A 107 -4.05 2.93 -12.20
C LEU A 107 -5.13 3.19 -13.26
N GLU A 108 -6.08 2.28 -13.43
CA GLU A 108 -7.25 2.54 -14.30
C GLU A 108 -8.10 3.69 -13.76
N LEU A 109 -8.22 3.80 -12.44
CA LEU A 109 -8.97 4.87 -11.78
C LEU A 109 -8.18 6.18 -11.73
N GLU A 110 -6.87 6.11 -11.51
CA GLU A 110 -5.98 7.27 -11.40
C GLU A 110 -4.71 7.03 -12.24
N PRO A 111 -4.77 7.20 -13.58
CA PRO A 111 -3.62 7.04 -14.44
C PRO A 111 -2.52 8.06 -14.12
N GLY A 112 -1.28 7.64 -14.16
CA GLY A 112 -0.14 8.53 -13.95
C GLY A 112 0.20 8.81 -12.48
N SER A 113 -0.49 8.22 -11.52
CA SER A 113 -0.12 8.35 -10.11
C SER A 113 1.29 7.78 -9.86
N VAL A 114 2.17 8.63 -9.34
CA VAL A 114 3.56 8.26 -9.04
C VAL A 114 3.61 7.09 -8.06
N PHE A 115 2.79 7.12 -7.02
CA PHE A 115 2.76 6.06 -6.00
C PHE A 115 2.29 4.72 -6.55
N TYR A 116 1.30 4.74 -7.44
CA TYR A 116 0.77 3.51 -8.03
C TYR A 116 1.72 2.93 -9.09
N LEU A 117 2.37 3.80 -9.86
CA LEU A 117 3.41 3.38 -10.80
C LEU A 117 4.62 2.79 -10.07
N ASP A 118 5.01 3.38 -8.95
CA ASP A 118 6.06 2.81 -8.08
C ASP A 118 5.69 1.42 -7.58
N SER A 119 4.47 1.25 -7.07
CA SER A 119 3.97 -0.05 -6.63
C SER A 119 3.98 -1.08 -7.74
N LEU A 120 3.60 -0.69 -8.96
CA LEU A 120 3.61 -1.56 -10.13
C LEU A 120 5.04 -1.98 -10.50
N ALA A 121 5.97 -1.04 -10.56
CA ALA A 121 7.38 -1.31 -10.81
C ALA A 121 7.96 -2.27 -9.76
N TRP A 122 7.62 -2.05 -8.50
CA TRP A 122 8.04 -2.92 -7.40
C TRP A 122 7.51 -4.35 -7.55
N GLY A 123 6.25 -4.49 -8.01
CA GLY A 123 5.64 -5.78 -8.31
C GLY A 123 6.41 -6.56 -9.37
N TYR A 124 6.76 -5.93 -10.48
CA TYR A 124 7.55 -6.57 -11.53
C TYR A 124 8.97 -6.89 -11.08
N TYR A 125 9.57 -6.02 -10.27
CA TYR A 125 10.87 -6.33 -9.65
C TYR A 125 10.79 -7.59 -8.80
N LYS A 126 9.78 -7.74 -7.98
CA LYS A 126 9.58 -8.94 -7.13
C LYS A 126 9.37 -10.21 -7.95
N LEU A 127 8.81 -10.10 -9.15
CA LEU A 127 8.68 -11.22 -10.09
C LEU A 127 9.96 -11.50 -10.89
N GLY A 128 11.02 -10.73 -10.70
CA GLY A 128 12.26 -10.87 -11.45
C GLY A 128 12.22 -10.25 -12.85
N GLU A 129 11.16 -9.53 -13.19
CA GLU A 129 11.01 -8.85 -14.48
C GLU A 129 11.67 -7.45 -14.44
N CYS A 130 13.01 -7.44 -14.35
CA CYS A 130 13.80 -6.23 -14.09
C CYS A 130 13.64 -5.16 -15.17
N LYS A 131 13.62 -5.55 -16.45
CA LYS A 131 13.47 -4.61 -17.57
C LYS A 131 12.12 -3.90 -17.53
N ARG A 132 11.06 -4.66 -17.28
CA ARG A 132 9.71 -4.11 -17.16
C ARG A 132 9.56 -3.19 -15.97
N ALA A 133 10.16 -3.58 -14.83
CA ALA A 133 10.21 -2.73 -13.65
C ALA A 133 10.93 -1.39 -13.94
N ASP A 134 12.06 -1.43 -14.63
CA ASP A 134 12.81 -0.22 -15.01
C ASP A 134 12.02 0.68 -15.96
N GLU A 135 11.37 0.13 -16.97
CA GLU A 135 10.54 0.89 -17.92
C GLU A 135 9.43 1.67 -17.20
N ILE A 136 8.79 1.04 -16.21
CA ILE A 136 7.75 1.69 -15.42
C ILE A 136 8.35 2.73 -14.47
N MET A 137 9.46 2.39 -13.80
CA MET A 137 10.14 3.31 -12.87
C MET A 137 10.60 4.59 -13.56
N ARG A 138 11.06 4.51 -14.81
CA ARG A 138 11.47 5.68 -15.59
C ARG A 138 10.36 6.73 -15.75
N GLN A 139 9.11 6.31 -15.71
CA GLN A 139 7.96 7.21 -15.82
C GLN A 139 7.79 8.13 -14.61
N VAL A 140 8.41 7.79 -13.46
CA VAL A 140 8.26 8.55 -12.21
C VAL A 140 9.55 9.24 -11.76
N LEU A 141 10.65 9.12 -12.49
CA LEU A 141 11.93 9.73 -12.13
C LEU A 141 11.91 11.27 -12.16
N HIS A 142 10.93 11.88 -12.81
CA HIS A 142 10.74 13.32 -12.84
C HIS A 142 10.19 13.88 -11.52
N ASP A 143 9.63 13.05 -10.66
CA ASP A 143 9.08 13.46 -9.37
C ASP A 143 10.20 13.52 -8.32
N GLU A 144 10.65 14.73 -8.00
CA GLU A 144 11.78 14.93 -7.10
C GLU A 144 11.49 14.45 -5.67
N GLU A 145 10.27 14.64 -5.20
CA GLU A 145 9.87 14.18 -3.85
C GLU A 145 9.96 12.66 -3.74
N PHE A 146 9.44 11.96 -4.73
CA PHE A 146 9.53 10.50 -4.79
C PHE A 146 10.98 10.01 -4.86
N VAL A 147 11.77 10.55 -5.80
CA VAL A 147 13.17 10.13 -6.04
C VAL A 147 14.03 10.35 -4.79
N ASN A 148 13.75 11.38 -4.01
CA ASN A 148 14.49 11.69 -2.79
C ASN A 148 13.95 11.01 -1.53
N SER A 149 12.79 10.36 -1.61
CA SER A 149 12.24 9.61 -0.49
C SER A 149 13.06 8.34 -0.20
N PRO A 150 13.11 7.86 1.06
CA PRO A 150 13.78 6.61 1.38
C PRO A 150 13.28 5.41 0.58
N GLU A 151 11.97 5.32 0.40
CA GLU A 151 11.33 4.25 -0.37
C GLU A 151 11.66 4.33 -1.85
N GLY A 152 11.58 5.52 -2.44
CA GLY A 152 11.95 5.74 -3.84
C GLY A 152 13.40 5.36 -4.13
N LYS A 153 14.31 5.75 -3.26
CA LYS A 153 15.73 5.39 -3.36
C LYS A 153 15.95 3.88 -3.30
N GLU A 154 15.30 3.21 -2.36
CA GLU A 154 15.37 1.76 -2.22
C GLU A 154 14.89 1.05 -3.48
N HIS A 155 13.71 1.40 -3.98
CA HIS A 155 13.13 0.77 -5.16
C HIS A 155 13.96 1.01 -6.42
N ILE A 156 14.38 2.25 -6.65
CA ILE A 156 15.22 2.62 -7.79
C ILE A 156 16.54 1.83 -7.77
N ASN A 157 17.21 1.79 -6.62
CA ASN A 157 18.48 1.09 -6.50
C ASN A 157 18.33 -0.43 -6.69
N SER A 158 17.28 -1.02 -6.10
CA SER A 158 17.00 -2.45 -6.24
C SER A 158 16.77 -2.85 -7.69
N ILE A 159 16.02 -2.04 -8.44
CA ILE A 159 15.76 -2.28 -9.86
C ILE A 159 17.04 -2.14 -10.68
N LYS A 160 17.87 -1.13 -10.41
CA LYS A 160 19.17 -0.96 -11.08
C LYS A 160 20.08 -2.16 -10.85
N GLU A 161 20.18 -2.65 -9.64
CA GLU A 161 20.99 -3.84 -9.31
C GLU A 161 20.46 -5.10 -10.01
N CYS A 162 19.14 -5.23 -10.08
CA CYS A 162 18.49 -6.32 -10.80
C CYS A 162 18.88 -6.34 -12.29
N LEU A 163 18.88 -5.17 -12.94
CA LEU A 163 19.30 -5.03 -14.35
C LEU A 163 20.75 -5.42 -14.59
N LYS A 164 21.64 -5.08 -13.67
CA LYS A 164 23.06 -5.43 -13.76
C LYS A 164 23.28 -6.94 -13.70
N LYS A 165 22.57 -7.63 -12.83
CA LYS A 165 22.64 -9.08 -12.67
C LYS A 165 22.10 -9.84 -13.87
N GLY A 166 21.06 -9.32 -14.54
CA GLY A 166 20.47 -9.93 -15.74
C GLY A 166 21.31 -9.81 -17.01
N LYS A 167 22.41 -9.03 -16.99
CA LYS A 167 23.33 -8.87 -18.13
C LYS A 167 24.52 -9.84 -18.09
N LYS A 168 24.59 -10.71 -17.11
CA LYS A 168 25.57 -11.78 -16.99
C LYS A 168 25.04 -13.10 -17.51
#